data_e3afeb511c4838513d51a67e7c63a6cb
#
_entry.id   e3afeb511c4838513d51a67e7c63a6cb
#
_cell.length_a   1.000
_cell.length_b   1.000
_cell.length_c   1.000
_cell.angle_alpha   90.00
_cell.angle_beta   90.00
_cell.angle_gamma   90.00
#
_symmetry.space_group_name_H-M   'P 1'
#
loop_
_entity.id
_entity.type
_entity.pdbx_description
1 polymer ?
#
loop_
_entity_poly.entity_id
_entity_poly.type
_entity_poly.pdbx_seq_one_letter_code
_entity_poly.pdbx_strand_id
1 'polypeptide(L)'
;MGMKASNKIATFFKYFVLILVGVIMIYPLLWMISATFKDNSEIFAGISLWIKHPTLDGYRGALNNFGGSINILQAMLNTYSYVIPKVICTVVSACVAAYGFGRFDFPGRKLMFNIMLATLFLPQVVLNVPQYLLYNKFGWLDSPFYLAIWVHCAFATETYFVYQLVQFMRNVPRDLDEAAAIDGCSSFQTLYKVIVPMLGPALVSCALFQFMWSCNDFMGPLLYVSTPGKYPMSLFVKLSMDGDNGFAWNKILALSLISILPQLIVFFCAQDQFVEGISAGAVKG
;
A
#
# COMPACT_ATOMS: atom_id res chain seq x y z
N MET A 1 25.05 -5.29 44.11
CA MET A 1 25.68 -5.79 42.86
C MET A 1 24.74 -6.62 41.98
N GLY A 2 23.66 -7.20 42.49
CA GLY A 2 22.76 -8.09 41.74
C GLY A 2 21.89 -7.41 40.65
N MET A 3 21.38 -6.18 40.85
CA MET A 3 20.48 -5.48 39.89
C MET A 3 21.12 -5.10 38.56
N LYS A 4 22.42 -4.71 38.55
CA LYS A 4 23.16 -4.40 37.32
C LYS A 4 23.46 -5.62 36.44
N ALA A 5 23.65 -6.79 37.05
CA ALA A 5 23.90 -8.06 36.37
C ALA A 5 22.58 -8.60 35.77
N SER A 6 21.47 -8.54 36.50
CA SER A 6 20.12 -8.91 36.03
C SER A 6 19.70 -8.10 34.84
N ASN A 7 19.95 -6.78 34.86
CA ASN A 7 19.62 -5.90 33.70
C ASN A 7 20.47 -6.25 32.46
N LYS A 8 21.74 -6.62 32.60
CA LYS A 8 22.58 -7.04 31.46
C LYS A 8 22.10 -8.34 30.82
N ILE A 9 21.72 -9.34 31.66
CA ILE A 9 21.18 -10.60 31.15
C ILE A 9 19.83 -10.38 30.43
N ALA A 10 18.93 -9.59 31.00
CA ALA A 10 17.66 -9.25 30.38
C ALA A 10 17.87 -8.51 29.05
N THR A 11 18.83 -7.58 29.01
CA THR A 11 19.18 -6.84 27.78
C THR A 11 19.76 -7.77 26.71
N PHE A 12 20.67 -8.68 27.10
CA PHE A 12 21.22 -9.67 26.17
C PHE A 12 20.11 -10.56 25.58
N PHE A 13 19.22 -11.09 26.43
CA PHE A 13 18.11 -11.93 25.97
C PHE A 13 17.16 -11.18 25.06
N LYS A 14 16.85 -9.91 25.37
CA LYS A 14 16.05 -9.03 24.51
C LYS A 14 16.68 -8.91 23.12
N TYR A 15 17.96 -8.56 23.01
CA TYR A 15 18.62 -8.43 21.71
C TYR A 15 18.77 -9.77 20.99
N PHE A 16 19.04 -10.85 21.71
CA PHE A 16 19.09 -12.19 21.13
C PHE A 16 17.76 -12.57 20.47
N VAL A 17 16.63 -12.36 21.16
CA VAL A 17 15.29 -12.63 20.61
C VAL A 17 15.01 -11.72 19.41
N LEU A 18 15.33 -10.41 19.49
CA LEU A 18 15.13 -9.48 18.38
C LEU A 18 15.95 -9.88 17.13
N ILE A 19 17.21 -10.25 17.31
CA ILE A 19 18.08 -10.70 16.20
C ILE A 19 17.55 -12.01 15.62
N LEU A 20 17.17 -12.98 16.46
CA LEU A 20 16.64 -14.27 16.02
C LEU A 20 15.36 -14.07 15.18
N VAL A 21 14.43 -13.27 15.68
CA VAL A 21 13.19 -12.94 14.94
C VAL A 21 13.53 -12.20 13.65
N GLY A 22 14.44 -11.23 13.69
CA GLY A 22 14.89 -10.49 12.50
C GLY A 22 15.47 -11.40 11.43
N VAL A 23 16.33 -12.35 11.80
CA VAL A 23 16.91 -13.35 10.87
C VAL A 23 15.82 -14.22 10.25
N ILE A 24 14.87 -14.71 11.06
CA ILE A 24 13.75 -15.53 10.57
C ILE A 24 12.89 -14.73 9.57
N MET A 25 12.64 -13.45 9.85
CA MET A 25 11.82 -12.60 8.97
C MET A 25 12.53 -12.22 7.66
N ILE A 26 13.84 -12.03 7.69
CA ILE A 26 14.64 -11.68 6.50
C ILE A 26 14.92 -12.90 5.63
N TYR A 27 14.98 -14.11 6.22
CA TYR A 27 15.34 -15.33 5.51
C TYR A 27 14.53 -15.60 4.24
N PRO A 28 13.18 -15.48 4.20
CA PRO A 28 12.40 -15.68 2.99
C PRO A 28 12.77 -14.71 1.86
N LEU A 29 13.11 -13.46 2.19
CA LEU A 29 13.54 -12.46 1.20
C LEU A 29 14.93 -12.82 0.64
N LEU A 30 15.86 -13.22 1.49
CA LEU A 30 17.18 -13.69 1.05
C LEU A 30 17.06 -14.94 0.19
N TRP A 31 16.17 -15.86 0.57
CA TRP A 31 15.91 -17.06 -0.21
C TRP A 31 15.31 -16.71 -1.58
N MET A 32 14.36 -15.80 -1.64
CA MET A 32 13.77 -15.32 -2.89
C MET A 32 14.83 -14.71 -3.79
N ILE A 33 15.71 -13.86 -3.27
CA ILE A 33 16.83 -13.27 -4.01
C ILE A 33 17.76 -14.38 -4.53
N SER A 34 18.16 -15.33 -3.67
CA SER A 34 18.99 -16.46 -4.07
C SER A 34 18.31 -17.30 -5.17
N ALA A 35 17.01 -17.56 -5.03
CA ALA A 35 16.24 -18.39 -5.94
C ALA A 35 16.10 -17.78 -7.35
N THR A 36 16.16 -16.44 -7.49
CA THR A 36 16.16 -15.80 -8.83
C THR A 36 17.41 -16.16 -9.67
N PHE A 37 18.49 -16.60 -9.03
CA PHE A 37 19.74 -17.00 -9.68
C PHE A 37 19.90 -18.51 -9.82
N LYS A 38 18.91 -19.32 -9.39
CA LYS A 38 18.92 -20.76 -9.46
C LYS A 38 18.25 -21.28 -10.74
N ASP A 39 18.64 -22.46 -11.15
CA ASP A 39 17.86 -23.21 -12.12
C ASP A 39 16.52 -23.68 -11.51
N ASN A 40 15.49 -23.86 -12.35
CA ASN A 40 14.16 -24.26 -11.89
C ASN A 40 14.16 -25.58 -11.10
N SER A 41 14.99 -26.52 -11.50
CA SER A 41 15.17 -27.82 -10.79
C SER A 41 15.73 -27.64 -9.39
N GLU A 42 16.58 -26.63 -9.17
CA GLU A 42 17.23 -26.38 -7.89
C GLU A 42 16.31 -25.63 -6.90
N ILE A 43 15.37 -24.82 -7.41
CA ILE A 43 14.47 -24.01 -6.57
C ILE A 43 13.68 -24.90 -5.60
N PHE A 44 13.18 -26.05 -6.06
CA PHE A 44 12.37 -26.97 -5.26
C PHE A 44 13.19 -28.07 -4.56
N ALA A 45 14.51 -28.15 -4.80
CA ALA A 45 15.36 -29.12 -4.15
C ALA A 45 15.56 -28.83 -2.64
N GLY A 46 15.23 -27.60 -2.19
CA GLY A 46 15.32 -27.22 -0.78
C GLY A 46 15.30 -25.72 -0.56
N ILE A 47 15.34 -25.33 0.71
CA ILE A 47 15.30 -23.92 1.15
C ILE A 47 16.69 -23.29 1.29
N SER A 48 17.77 -23.96 0.83
CA SER A 48 19.15 -23.46 0.93
C SER A 48 19.33 -22.12 0.23
N LEU A 49 20.11 -21.22 0.83
CA LEU A 49 20.55 -19.97 0.17
C LEU A 49 21.69 -20.21 -0.83
N TRP A 50 22.37 -21.36 -0.74
CA TRP A 50 23.50 -21.68 -1.61
C TRP A 50 23.02 -22.01 -3.03
N ILE A 51 23.71 -21.47 -4.04
CA ILE A 51 23.40 -21.65 -5.45
C ILE A 51 24.42 -22.62 -6.03
N LYS A 52 23.99 -23.78 -6.54
CA LYS A 52 24.86 -24.79 -7.14
C LYS A 52 25.13 -24.48 -8.62
N HIS A 53 24.08 -24.09 -9.34
CA HIS A 53 24.13 -23.78 -10.77
C HIS A 53 23.61 -22.36 -10.99
N PRO A 54 24.48 -21.31 -10.86
CA PRO A 54 24.06 -19.94 -11.03
C PRO A 54 23.64 -19.64 -12.49
N THR A 55 22.45 -19.07 -12.67
CA THR A 55 21.92 -18.65 -13.97
C THR A 55 21.29 -17.25 -13.89
N LEU A 56 21.26 -16.54 -15.00
CA LEU A 56 20.53 -15.29 -15.18
C LEU A 56 19.27 -15.46 -16.04
N ASP A 57 18.89 -16.69 -16.37
CA ASP A 57 17.79 -16.96 -17.28
C ASP A 57 16.44 -16.45 -16.74
N GLY A 58 16.27 -16.43 -15.41
CA GLY A 58 15.13 -15.82 -14.78
C GLY A 58 14.99 -14.33 -15.13
N TYR A 59 16.08 -13.57 -15.02
CA TYR A 59 16.08 -12.15 -15.38
C TYR A 59 15.98 -11.91 -16.88
N ARG A 60 16.69 -12.70 -17.70
CA ARG A 60 16.54 -12.63 -19.17
C ARG A 60 15.11 -12.91 -19.60
N GLY A 61 14.48 -13.94 -19.02
CA GLY A 61 13.08 -14.26 -19.27
C GLY A 61 12.12 -13.18 -18.78
N ALA A 62 12.44 -12.52 -17.66
CA ALA A 62 11.63 -11.43 -17.09
C ALA A 62 11.64 -10.16 -17.95
N LEU A 63 12.76 -9.89 -18.64
CA LEU A 63 12.91 -8.70 -19.50
C LEU A 63 12.33 -8.92 -20.91
N ASN A 64 12.06 -10.17 -21.30
CA ASN A 64 11.44 -10.47 -22.59
C ASN A 64 9.96 -10.08 -22.59
N ASN A 65 9.46 -9.69 -23.77
CA ASN A 65 8.04 -9.38 -23.95
C ASN A 65 7.18 -10.63 -23.71
N PHE A 66 6.14 -10.48 -22.93
CA PHE A 66 5.14 -11.51 -22.73
C PHE A 66 4.08 -11.44 -23.84
N GLY A 67 3.88 -12.56 -24.57
CA GLY A 67 2.89 -12.62 -25.65
C GLY A 67 3.07 -11.59 -26.76
N GLY A 68 4.26 -10.98 -26.90
CA GLY A 68 4.55 -9.93 -27.89
C GLY A 68 3.90 -8.57 -27.63
N SER A 69 3.07 -8.43 -26.59
CA SER A 69 2.21 -7.25 -26.40
C SER A 69 2.64 -6.34 -25.25
N ILE A 70 3.36 -6.87 -24.25
CA ILE A 70 3.72 -6.09 -23.05
C ILE A 70 5.07 -6.54 -22.46
N ASN A 71 5.85 -5.61 -21.97
CA ASN A 71 7.08 -5.85 -21.22
C ASN A 71 6.95 -5.36 -19.76
N ILE A 72 7.93 -5.71 -18.94
CA ILE A 72 7.93 -5.37 -17.51
C ILE A 72 7.88 -3.86 -17.26
N LEU A 73 8.59 -3.05 -18.07
CA LEU A 73 8.60 -1.59 -17.91
C LEU A 73 7.21 -1.00 -18.18
N GLN A 74 6.54 -1.48 -19.23
CA GLN A 74 5.18 -1.07 -19.54
C GLN A 74 4.21 -1.48 -18.43
N ALA A 75 4.34 -2.70 -17.88
CA ALA A 75 3.52 -3.15 -16.76
C ALA A 75 3.74 -2.32 -15.50
N MET A 76 4.97 -1.88 -15.23
CA MET A 76 5.28 -0.96 -14.14
C MET A 76 4.66 0.42 -14.37
N LEU A 77 4.81 1.00 -15.56
CA LEU A 77 4.18 2.27 -15.90
C LEU A 77 2.66 2.20 -15.80
N ASN A 78 2.05 1.13 -16.27
CA ASN A 78 0.61 0.87 -16.13
C ASN A 78 0.20 0.84 -14.66
N THR A 79 0.99 0.22 -13.77
CA THR A 79 0.73 0.19 -12.33
C THR A 79 0.73 1.61 -11.74
N TYR A 80 1.80 2.37 -11.96
CA TYR A 80 1.92 3.70 -11.35
C TYR A 80 0.98 4.74 -11.96
N SER A 81 0.49 4.52 -13.18
CA SER A 81 -0.50 5.41 -13.82
C SER A 81 -1.84 5.46 -13.09
N TYR A 82 -2.22 4.39 -12.36
CA TYR A 82 -3.41 4.42 -11.51
C TYR A 82 -3.09 4.51 -10.01
N VAL A 83 -1.96 3.97 -9.55
CA VAL A 83 -1.57 4.01 -8.14
C VAL A 83 -1.38 5.45 -7.67
N ILE A 84 -0.67 6.27 -8.45
CA ILE A 84 -0.40 7.67 -8.07
C ILE A 84 -1.70 8.48 -7.93
N PRO A 85 -2.60 8.55 -8.94
CA PRO A 85 -3.86 9.27 -8.77
C PRO A 85 -4.73 8.67 -7.66
N LYS A 86 -4.74 7.34 -7.47
CA LYS A 86 -5.47 6.69 -6.38
C LYS A 86 -4.99 7.17 -5.01
N VAL A 87 -3.68 7.20 -4.78
CA VAL A 87 -3.08 7.69 -3.52
C VAL A 87 -3.44 9.16 -3.28
N ILE A 88 -3.24 10.02 -4.28
CA ILE A 88 -3.53 11.45 -4.16
C ILE A 88 -5.02 11.68 -3.85
N CYS A 89 -5.91 11.05 -4.61
CA CYS A 89 -7.35 11.17 -4.40
C CYS A 89 -7.77 10.66 -3.01
N THR A 90 -7.24 9.53 -2.57
CA THR A 90 -7.53 8.98 -1.23
C THR A 90 -7.09 9.94 -0.14
N VAL A 91 -5.83 10.41 -0.18
CA VAL A 91 -5.29 11.28 0.88
C VAL A 91 -6.06 12.59 0.96
N VAL A 92 -6.32 13.22 -0.19
CA VAL A 92 -7.04 14.50 -0.24
C VAL A 92 -8.48 14.33 0.23
N SER A 93 -9.22 13.38 -0.33
CA SER A 93 -10.63 13.17 -0.01
C SER A 93 -10.83 12.71 1.44
N ALA A 94 -9.99 11.78 1.92
CA ALA A 94 -10.03 11.33 3.31
C ALA A 94 -9.68 12.46 4.29
N CYS A 95 -8.71 13.32 3.96
CA CYS A 95 -8.34 14.48 4.78
C CYS A 95 -9.50 15.48 4.91
N VAL A 96 -10.16 15.81 3.79
CA VAL A 96 -11.32 16.72 3.78
C VAL A 96 -12.49 16.10 4.57
N ALA A 97 -12.80 14.82 4.33
CA ALA A 97 -13.87 14.14 5.06
C ALA A 97 -13.55 14.02 6.57
N ALA A 98 -12.31 13.69 6.92
CA ALA A 98 -11.85 13.63 8.30
C ALA A 98 -11.93 15.00 8.99
N TYR A 99 -11.61 16.08 8.29
CA TYR A 99 -11.77 17.44 8.81
C TYR A 99 -13.23 17.75 9.13
N GLY A 100 -14.15 17.37 8.21
CA GLY A 100 -15.58 17.49 8.44
C GLY A 100 -16.05 16.76 9.70
N PHE A 101 -15.68 15.49 9.87
CA PHE A 101 -16.04 14.69 11.03
C PHE A 101 -15.29 15.08 12.31
N GLY A 102 -14.08 15.57 12.20
CA GLY A 102 -13.22 15.88 13.37
C GLY A 102 -13.45 17.23 13.97
N ARG A 103 -13.79 18.24 13.16
CA ARG A 103 -13.85 19.66 13.57
C ARG A 103 -15.23 20.27 13.61
N PHE A 104 -16.15 19.83 12.76
CA PHE A 104 -17.48 20.42 12.67
C PHE A 104 -18.51 19.63 13.49
N ASP A 105 -19.44 20.34 14.10
CA ASP A 105 -20.62 19.79 14.71
C ASP A 105 -21.82 20.06 13.79
N PHE A 106 -22.41 18.99 13.24
CA PHE A 106 -23.57 19.06 12.37
C PHE A 106 -24.60 17.98 12.74
N PRO A 107 -25.88 18.20 12.43
CA PRO A 107 -26.92 17.21 12.68
C PRO A 107 -26.62 15.89 11.99
N GLY A 108 -26.72 14.76 12.72
CA GLY A 108 -26.47 13.43 12.16
C GLY A 108 -25.01 13.00 12.08
N ARG A 109 -24.01 13.84 12.49
CA ARG A 109 -22.58 13.51 12.44
C ARG A 109 -22.26 12.12 13.02
N LYS A 110 -22.76 11.82 14.23
CA LYS A 110 -22.49 10.54 14.90
C LYS A 110 -23.07 9.37 14.12
N LEU A 111 -24.29 9.52 13.58
CA LEU A 111 -24.94 8.48 12.78
C LEU A 111 -24.16 8.22 11.48
N MET A 112 -23.83 9.29 10.75
CA MET A 112 -23.06 9.17 9.49
C MET A 112 -21.68 8.56 9.72
N PHE A 113 -20.99 8.96 10.80
CA PHE A 113 -19.70 8.39 11.16
C PHE A 113 -19.81 6.89 11.50
N ASN A 114 -20.85 6.50 12.26
CA ASN A 114 -21.08 5.08 12.60
C ASN A 114 -21.45 4.24 11.35
N ILE A 115 -22.26 4.79 10.44
CA ILE A 115 -22.57 4.11 9.16
C ILE A 115 -21.27 3.94 8.34
N MET A 116 -20.46 5.00 8.25
CA MET A 116 -19.16 4.92 7.57
C MET A 116 -18.28 3.81 8.20
N LEU A 117 -18.19 3.74 9.54
CA LEU A 117 -17.44 2.66 10.20
C LEU A 117 -18.03 1.29 9.94
N ALA A 118 -19.36 1.17 9.86
CA ALA A 118 -20.01 -0.11 9.55
C ALA A 118 -19.62 -0.62 8.14
N THR A 119 -19.34 0.26 7.19
CA THR A 119 -18.88 -0.14 5.85
C THR A 119 -17.52 -0.86 5.86
N LEU A 120 -16.67 -0.65 6.88
CA LEU A 120 -15.39 -1.37 7.01
C LEU A 120 -15.57 -2.89 7.22
N PHE A 121 -16.73 -3.32 7.71
CA PHE A 121 -17.05 -4.72 7.91
C PHE A 121 -17.69 -5.39 6.69
N LEU A 122 -17.96 -4.62 5.63
CA LEU A 122 -18.51 -5.19 4.41
C LEU A 122 -17.40 -5.90 3.61
N PRO A 123 -17.54 -7.20 3.30
CA PRO A 123 -16.56 -7.89 2.48
C PRO A 123 -16.50 -7.28 1.07
N GLN A 124 -15.33 -6.85 0.62
CA GLN A 124 -15.14 -6.23 -0.69
C GLN A 124 -15.66 -7.11 -1.84
N VAL A 125 -15.53 -8.42 -1.70
CA VAL A 125 -15.97 -9.38 -2.73
C VAL A 125 -17.47 -9.24 -3.06
N VAL A 126 -18.30 -8.91 -2.05
CA VAL A 126 -19.76 -8.72 -2.25
C VAL A 126 -20.04 -7.50 -3.12
N LEU A 127 -19.17 -6.50 -3.06
CA LEU A 127 -19.31 -5.23 -3.81
C LEU A 127 -18.79 -5.34 -5.24
N ASN A 128 -17.96 -6.34 -5.58
CA ASN A 128 -17.31 -6.46 -6.88
C ASN A 128 -18.31 -6.50 -8.04
N VAL A 129 -19.38 -7.28 -7.93
CA VAL A 129 -20.38 -7.40 -9.02
C VAL A 129 -21.18 -6.12 -9.20
N PRO A 130 -21.77 -5.51 -8.15
CA PRO A 130 -22.44 -4.20 -8.28
C PRO A 130 -21.53 -3.10 -8.82
N GLN A 131 -20.27 -3.03 -8.35
CA GLN A 131 -19.30 -2.05 -8.84
C GLN A 131 -18.95 -2.27 -10.30
N TYR A 132 -18.74 -3.52 -10.73
CA TYR A 132 -18.47 -3.85 -12.14
C TYR A 132 -19.62 -3.36 -13.05
N LEU A 133 -20.87 -3.66 -12.68
CA LEU A 133 -22.05 -3.24 -13.45
C LEU A 133 -22.15 -1.70 -13.54
N LEU A 134 -21.88 -1.01 -12.43
CA LEU A 134 -21.89 0.44 -12.35
C LEU A 134 -20.80 1.05 -13.25
N TYR A 135 -19.57 0.56 -13.15
CA TYR A 135 -18.43 1.04 -13.93
C TYR A 135 -18.57 0.72 -15.42
N ASN A 136 -19.17 -0.44 -15.75
CA ASN A 136 -19.55 -0.74 -17.15
C ASN A 136 -20.53 0.29 -17.70
N LYS A 137 -21.57 0.63 -16.92
CA LYS A 137 -22.55 1.66 -17.32
C LYS A 137 -21.93 3.03 -17.51
N PHE A 138 -20.89 3.38 -16.76
CA PHE A 138 -20.16 4.64 -16.91
C PHE A 138 -19.10 4.60 -18.02
N GLY A 139 -18.85 3.45 -18.66
CA GLY A 139 -17.81 3.30 -19.66
C GLY A 139 -16.39 3.39 -19.07
N TRP A 140 -16.22 3.06 -17.79
CA TRP A 140 -14.93 3.12 -17.09
C TRP A 140 -14.10 1.85 -17.22
N LEU A 141 -14.72 0.75 -17.68
CA LEU A 141 -14.01 -0.52 -17.86
C LEU A 141 -12.98 -0.38 -18.99
N ASP A 142 -11.85 -1.00 -18.81
CA ASP A 142 -10.72 -0.98 -19.74
C ASP A 142 -10.32 0.42 -20.22
N SER A 143 -10.59 1.44 -19.41
CA SER A 143 -10.22 2.81 -19.69
C SER A 143 -8.69 2.97 -19.81
N PRO A 144 -8.17 3.83 -20.73
CA PRO A 144 -6.74 4.13 -20.80
C PRO A 144 -6.20 4.82 -19.55
N PHE A 145 -7.08 5.43 -18.74
CA PHE A 145 -6.76 6.11 -17.48
C PHE A 145 -7.10 5.29 -16.24
N TYR A 146 -7.51 4.02 -16.37
CA TYR A 146 -7.88 3.12 -15.26
C TYR A 146 -8.95 3.70 -14.32
N LEU A 147 -9.93 4.42 -14.86
CA LEU A 147 -10.92 5.18 -14.08
C LEU A 147 -11.66 4.32 -13.06
N ALA A 148 -12.02 3.07 -13.40
CA ALA A 148 -12.68 2.13 -12.50
C ALA A 148 -11.85 1.80 -11.24
N ILE A 149 -10.52 1.95 -11.29
CA ILE A 149 -9.62 1.57 -10.19
C ILE A 149 -9.43 2.70 -9.18
N TRP A 150 -9.48 3.99 -9.59
CA TRP A 150 -9.10 5.06 -8.69
C TRP A 150 -10.12 6.19 -8.50
N VAL A 151 -11.04 6.42 -9.46
CA VAL A 151 -11.94 7.59 -9.41
C VAL A 151 -12.84 7.59 -8.17
N HIS A 152 -13.31 6.42 -7.74
CA HIS A 152 -14.13 6.31 -6.52
C HIS A 152 -13.41 6.82 -5.28
N CYS A 153 -12.08 6.71 -5.21
CA CYS A 153 -11.30 7.19 -4.06
C CYS A 153 -11.35 8.71 -3.89
N ALA A 154 -11.69 9.48 -4.95
CA ALA A 154 -11.90 10.92 -4.87
C ALA A 154 -13.12 11.32 -4.00
N PHE A 155 -13.99 10.38 -3.66
CA PHE A 155 -15.21 10.59 -2.88
C PHE A 155 -15.13 10.05 -1.45
N ALA A 156 -13.93 9.94 -0.90
CA ALA A 156 -13.65 9.43 0.47
C ALA A 156 -14.22 8.01 0.73
N THR A 157 -14.26 7.17 -0.30
CA THR A 157 -14.76 5.79 -0.19
C THR A 157 -13.81 4.87 0.58
N GLU A 158 -12.56 5.26 0.71
CA GLU A 158 -11.55 4.56 1.51
C GLU A 158 -11.72 4.91 3.00
N THR A 159 -12.78 4.38 3.61
CA THR A 159 -13.26 4.74 4.96
C THR A 159 -12.24 4.49 6.06
N TYR A 160 -11.33 3.52 5.89
CA TYR A 160 -10.23 3.27 6.81
C TYR A 160 -9.36 4.52 7.00
N PHE A 161 -8.99 5.20 5.92
CA PHE A 161 -8.14 6.40 5.99
C PHE A 161 -8.89 7.60 6.56
N VAL A 162 -10.18 7.74 6.28
CA VAL A 162 -11.02 8.76 6.93
C VAL A 162 -11.01 8.54 8.45
N TYR A 163 -11.26 7.31 8.90
CA TYR A 163 -11.22 6.96 10.32
C TYR A 163 -9.84 7.26 10.93
N GLN A 164 -8.77 6.79 10.30
CA GLN A 164 -7.39 7.02 10.75
C GLN A 164 -7.14 8.51 10.96
N LEU A 165 -7.41 9.34 9.95
CA LEU A 165 -7.16 10.78 10.02
C LEU A 165 -8.05 11.48 11.06
N VAL A 166 -9.30 11.04 11.26
CA VAL A 166 -10.15 11.56 12.37
C VAL A 166 -9.50 11.27 13.72
N GLN A 167 -8.90 10.09 13.94
CA GLN A 167 -8.24 9.78 15.20
C GLN A 167 -7.03 10.70 15.43
N PHE A 168 -6.23 10.97 14.39
CA PHE A 168 -5.11 11.90 14.49
C PHE A 168 -5.56 13.34 14.73
N MET A 169 -6.62 13.82 14.08
CA MET A 169 -7.17 15.16 14.30
C MET A 169 -7.65 15.39 15.73
N ARG A 170 -8.11 14.35 16.42
CA ARG A 170 -8.50 14.46 17.84
C ARG A 170 -7.33 14.81 18.75
N ASN A 171 -6.10 14.54 18.35
CA ASN A 171 -4.90 14.88 19.12
C ASN A 171 -4.40 16.31 18.85
N VAL A 172 -4.88 16.96 17.78
CA VAL A 172 -4.56 18.35 17.47
C VAL A 172 -5.45 19.27 18.32
N PRO A 173 -4.89 20.18 19.16
CA PRO A 173 -5.66 21.08 20.00
C PRO A 173 -6.64 21.94 19.18
N ARG A 174 -7.86 22.14 19.71
CA ARG A 174 -8.87 23.00 19.06
C ARG A 174 -8.52 24.49 19.13
N ASP A 175 -7.71 24.89 20.10
CA ASP A 175 -7.25 26.27 20.26
C ASP A 175 -6.57 26.80 18.99
N LEU A 176 -5.96 25.91 18.17
CA LEU A 176 -5.37 26.27 16.87
C LEU A 176 -6.42 26.67 15.83
N ASP A 177 -7.60 26.02 15.86
CA ASP A 177 -8.71 26.39 14.98
C ASP A 177 -9.29 27.77 15.40
N GLU A 178 -9.38 28.02 16.71
CA GLU A 178 -9.85 29.30 17.27
C GLU A 178 -8.88 30.44 16.95
N ALA A 179 -7.57 30.22 17.13
CA ALA A 179 -6.54 31.19 16.76
C ALA A 179 -6.60 31.53 15.27
N ALA A 180 -6.70 30.51 14.40
CA ALA A 180 -6.83 30.72 12.97
C ALA A 180 -8.10 31.52 12.60
N ALA A 181 -9.21 31.30 13.32
CA ALA A 181 -10.44 32.07 13.13
C ALA A 181 -10.28 33.53 13.54
N ILE A 182 -9.57 33.82 14.66
CA ILE A 182 -9.23 35.18 15.11
C ILE A 182 -8.35 35.87 14.06
N ASP A 183 -7.41 35.14 13.43
CA ASP A 183 -6.56 35.64 12.35
C ASP A 183 -7.30 35.80 11.01
N GLY A 184 -8.62 35.57 10.98
CA GLY A 184 -9.47 35.75 9.80
C GLY A 184 -9.40 34.62 8.77
N CYS A 185 -8.86 33.47 9.13
CA CYS A 185 -8.83 32.31 8.24
C CYS A 185 -10.23 31.73 8.04
N SER A 186 -10.59 31.45 6.79
CA SER A 186 -11.76 30.61 6.50
C SER A 186 -11.49 29.14 6.90
N SER A 187 -12.53 28.33 7.07
CA SER A 187 -12.38 26.90 7.45
C SER A 187 -11.48 26.15 6.48
N PHE A 188 -11.52 26.44 5.19
CA PHE A 188 -10.63 25.84 4.20
C PHE A 188 -9.18 26.31 4.37
N GLN A 189 -8.97 27.59 4.71
CA GLN A 189 -7.63 28.12 5.01
C GLN A 189 -7.07 27.50 6.29
N THR A 190 -7.90 27.34 7.32
CA THR A 190 -7.51 26.62 8.55
C THR A 190 -7.09 25.18 8.23
N LEU A 191 -7.87 24.46 7.38
CA LEU A 191 -7.51 23.12 6.98
C LEU A 191 -6.10 23.07 6.36
N TYR A 192 -5.83 23.82 5.27
CA TYR A 192 -4.58 23.66 4.54
C TYR A 192 -3.38 24.38 5.16
N LYS A 193 -3.58 25.49 5.91
CA LYS A 193 -2.48 26.24 6.53
C LYS A 193 -2.09 25.74 7.92
N VAL A 194 -3.04 25.20 8.68
CA VAL A 194 -2.85 24.82 10.09
C VAL A 194 -2.95 23.30 10.26
N ILE A 195 -4.07 22.71 9.88
CA ILE A 195 -4.37 21.31 10.19
C ILE A 195 -3.51 20.36 9.33
N VAL A 196 -3.43 20.56 8.01
CA VAL A 196 -2.65 19.68 7.11
C VAL A 196 -1.17 19.61 7.50
N PRO A 197 -0.46 20.72 7.80
CA PRO A 197 0.91 20.64 8.31
C PRO A 197 1.05 19.86 9.62
N MET A 198 0.09 20.00 10.54
CA MET A 198 0.07 19.26 11.81
C MET A 198 -0.20 17.76 11.63
N LEU A 199 -0.93 17.38 10.58
CA LEU A 199 -1.22 16.01 10.24
C LEU A 199 -0.14 15.36 9.35
N GLY A 200 0.95 16.03 9.06
CA GLY A 200 2.00 15.56 8.14
C GLY A 200 2.33 14.07 8.29
N PRO A 201 2.78 13.59 9.46
CA PRO A 201 3.10 12.18 9.67
C PRO A 201 1.92 11.22 9.42
N ALA A 202 0.69 11.63 9.78
CA ALA A 202 -0.51 10.84 9.54
C ALA A 202 -0.88 10.76 8.05
N LEU A 203 -0.71 11.87 7.32
CA LEU A 203 -0.95 11.91 5.87
C LEU A 203 0.08 11.08 5.10
N VAL A 204 1.35 11.11 5.51
CA VAL A 204 2.41 10.26 4.94
C VAL A 204 2.09 8.79 5.21
N SER A 205 1.65 8.43 6.42
CA SER A 205 1.23 7.06 6.75
C SER A 205 0.04 6.62 5.89
N CYS A 206 -0.96 7.48 5.72
CA CYS A 206 -2.11 7.24 4.83
C CYS A 206 -1.66 7.00 3.38
N ALA A 207 -0.80 7.88 2.85
CA ALA A 207 -0.27 7.78 1.50
C ALA A 207 0.54 6.48 1.31
N LEU A 208 1.39 6.11 2.27
CA LEU A 208 2.22 4.92 2.20
C LEU A 208 1.38 3.63 2.22
N PHE A 209 0.40 3.53 3.13
CA PHE A 209 -0.50 2.38 3.16
C PHE A 209 -1.30 2.26 1.86
N GLN A 210 -1.90 3.36 1.38
CA GLN A 210 -2.66 3.35 0.13
C GLN A 210 -1.79 2.98 -1.06
N PHE A 211 -0.55 3.47 -1.11
CA PHE A 211 0.42 3.12 -2.13
C PHE A 211 0.72 1.62 -2.13
N MET A 212 1.07 1.05 -0.97
CA MET A 212 1.38 -0.37 -0.82
C MET A 212 0.18 -1.25 -1.18
N TRP A 213 -1.03 -0.92 -0.71
CA TRP A 213 -2.24 -1.67 -1.02
C TRP A 213 -2.57 -1.61 -2.51
N SER A 214 -2.44 -0.43 -3.13
CA SER A 214 -2.72 -0.25 -4.55
C SER A 214 -1.72 -0.96 -5.47
N CYS A 215 -0.43 -0.99 -5.11
CA CYS A 215 0.59 -1.72 -5.86
C CYS A 215 0.36 -3.24 -5.83
N ASN A 216 -0.21 -3.75 -4.73
CA ASN A 216 -0.49 -5.18 -4.55
C ASN A 216 -1.93 -5.57 -4.93
N ASP A 217 -2.75 -4.61 -5.41
CA ASP A 217 -4.10 -4.90 -5.87
C ASP A 217 -4.05 -5.75 -7.14
N PHE A 218 -4.58 -6.96 -7.03
CA PHE A 218 -4.73 -7.90 -8.14
C PHE A 218 -6.18 -7.93 -8.65
N MET A 219 -7.14 -7.85 -7.71
CA MET A 219 -8.55 -8.07 -8.03
C MET A 219 -9.14 -6.93 -8.84
N GLY A 220 -8.81 -5.68 -8.51
CA GLY A 220 -9.28 -4.51 -9.27
C GLY A 220 -8.84 -4.57 -10.74
N PRO A 221 -7.54 -4.68 -11.03
CA PRO A 221 -7.09 -4.87 -12.42
C PRO A 221 -7.68 -6.10 -13.11
N LEU A 222 -7.81 -7.24 -12.41
CA LEU A 222 -8.39 -8.45 -12.99
C LEU A 222 -9.84 -8.25 -13.46
N LEU A 223 -10.61 -7.47 -12.70
CA LEU A 223 -12.03 -7.22 -13.02
C LEU A 223 -12.21 -6.13 -14.09
N TYR A 224 -11.35 -5.10 -14.08
CA TYR A 224 -11.63 -3.87 -14.81
C TYR A 224 -10.72 -3.64 -16.01
N VAL A 225 -9.65 -4.44 -16.21
CA VAL A 225 -8.70 -4.29 -17.32
C VAL A 225 -8.69 -5.56 -18.15
N SER A 226 -9.07 -5.47 -19.42
CA SER A 226 -9.14 -6.61 -20.34
C SER A 226 -8.08 -6.61 -21.44
N THR A 227 -7.56 -5.42 -21.80
CA THR A 227 -6.56 -5.29 -22.88
C THR A 227 -5.15 -5.65 -22.38
N PRO A 228 -4.46 -6.65 -22.96
CA PRO A 228 -3.13 -7.08 -22.49
C PRO A 228 -2.09 -5.96 -22.39
N GLY A 229 -2.06 -5.02 -23.33
CA GLY A 229 -1.13 -3.87 -23.31
C GLY A 229 -1.33 -2.92 -22.10
N LYS A 230 -2.46 -3.01 -21.39
CA LYS A 230 -2.78 -2.22 -20.21
C LYS A 230 -2.57 -2.99 -18.90
N TYR A 231 -2.12 -4.24 -18.93
CA TYR A 231 -1.98 -5.02 -17.69
C TYR A 231 -0.95 -4.38 -16.76
N PRO A 232 -1.31 -4.12 -15.49
CA PRO A 232 -0.37 -3.71 -14.47
C PRO A 232 0.48 -4.89 -13.99
N MET A 233 1.47 -4.61 -13.17
CA MET A 233 2.48 -5.57 -12.74
C MET A 233 1.87 -6.79 -12.04
N SER A 234 0.81 -6.62 -11.25
CA SER A 234 0.12 -7.72 -10.57
C SER A 234 -0.48 -8.75 -11.55
N LEU A 235 -1.13 -8.28 -12.62
CA LEU A 235 -1.62 -9.16 -13.69
C LEU A 235 -0.47 -9.72 -14.54
N PHE A 236 0.53 -8.90 -14.86
CA PHE A 236 1.66 -9.31 -15.66
C PHE A 236 2.44 -10.48 -15.04
N VAL A 237 2.70 -10.41 -13.72
CA VAL A 237 3.33 -11.50 -12.96
C VAL A 237 2.46 -12.75 -13.01
N LYS A 238 1.15 -12.62 -12.75
CA LYS A 238 0.22 -13.74 -12.75
C LYS A 238 0.14 -14.44 -14.11
N LEU A 239 0.02 -13.67 -15.19
CA LEU A 239 -0.01 -14.22 -16.55
C LEU A 239 1.31 -14.87 -16.94
N SER A 240 2.42 -14.40 -16.38
CA SER A 240 3.72 -15.05 -16.59
C SER A 240 3.82 -16.43 -15.93
N MET A 241 2.88 -16.80 -15.06
CA MET A 241 2.74 -18.15 -14.48
C MET A 241 2.00 -19.12 -15.39
N ASP A 242 1.16 -18.61 -16.31
CA ASP A 242 0.32 -19.44 -17.20
C ASP A 242 1.07 -19.73 -18.50
N GLY A 243 2.12 -20.55 -18.44
CA GLY A 243 2.88 -20.94 -19.62
C GLY A 243 2.63 -22.39 -20.02
N ASP A 244 2.26 -22.64 -21.29
CA ASP A 244 2.10 -23.97 -21.85
C ASP A 244 3.39 -24.83 -21.82
N ASN A 245 4.53 -24.20 -21.48
CA ASN A 245 5.87 -24.81 -21.46
C ASN A 245 6.41 -25.11 -20.05
N GLY A 246 5.54 -25.18 -19.04
CA GLY A 246 5.95 -25.36 -17.63
C GLY A 246 6.29 -24.06 -16.93
N PHE A 247 6.27 -24.10 -15.59
CA PHE A 247 6.50 -22.89 -14.78
C PHE A 247 7.99 -22.54 -14.74
N ALA A 248 8.37 -21.41 -15.33
CA ALA A 248 9.70 -20.82 -15.16
C ALA A 248 9.74 -20.04 -13.84
N TRP A 249 9.92 -20.74 -12.71
CA TRP A 249 9.86 -20.15 -11.37
C TRP A 249 10.94 -19.10 -11.13
N ASN A 250 12.14 -19.29 -11.65
CA ASN A 250 13.21 -18.29 -11.58
C ASN A 250 12.80 -16.98 -12.26
N LYS A 251 12.08 -17.03 -13.39
CA LYS A 251 11.49 -15.87 -14.06
C LYS A 251 10.43 -15.21 -13.20
N ILE A 252 9.51 -15.97 -12.60
CA ILE A 252 8.43 -15.46 -11.76
C ILE A 252 9.00 -14.76 -10.53
N LEU A 253 10.00 -15.38 -9.89
CA LEU A 253 10.68 -14.79 -8.73
C LEU A 253 11.45 -13.51 -9.10
N ALA A 254 12.11 -13.49 -10.28
CA ALA A 254 12.78 -12.29 -10.78
C ALA A 254 11.78 -11.15 -11.04
N LEU A 255 10.64 -11.45 -11.70
CA LEU A 255 9.54 -10.47 -11.89
C LEU A 255 9.00 -9.94 -10.57
N SER A 256 8.77 -10.84 -9.59
CA SER A 256 8.28 -10.46 -8.27
C SER A 256 9.29 -9.59 -7.53
N LEU A 257 10.58 -9.91 -7.60
CA LEU A 257 11.64 -9.10 -6.99
C LEU A 257 11.71 -7.70 -7.61
N ILE A 258 11.67 -7.61 -8.95
CA ILE A 258 11.67 -6.32 -9.65
C ILE A 258 10.41 -5.52 -9.28
N SER A 259 9.25 -6.17 -9.18
CA SER A 259 7.98 -5.54 -8.81
C SER A 259 7.99 -4.89 -7.41
N ILE A 260 8.68 -5.50 -6.45
CA ILE A 260 8.70 -5.00 -5.06
C ILE A 260 9.74 -3.88 -4.84
N LEU A 261 10.78 -3.76 -5.70
CA LEU A 261 11.85 -2.81 -5.50
C LEU A 261 11.38 -1.35 -5.35
N PRO A 262 10.50 -0.80 -6.22
CA PRO A 262 10.03 0.57 -6.06
C PRO A 262 9.22 0.76 -4.77
N GLN A 263 8.47 -0.27 -4.33
CA GLN A 263 7.72 -0.23 -3.07
C GLN A 263 8.66 -0.16 -1.87
N LEU A 264 9.75 -0.93 -1.89
CA LEU A 264 10.79 -0.88 -0.85
C LEU A 264 11.48 0.49 -0.81
N ILE A 265 11.80 1.08 -1.97
CA ILE A 265 12.41 2.40 -2.04
C ILE A 265 11.48 3.45 -1.41
N VAL A 266 10.20 3.47 -1.79
CA VAL A 266 9.21 4.40 -1.23
C VAL A 266 9.05 4.18 0.28
N PHE A 267 9.02 2.93 0.74
CA PHE A 267 8.94 2.61 2.16
C PHE A 267 10.15 3.14 2.94
N PHE A 268 11.37 2.87 2.47
CA PHE A 268 12.58 3.35 3.14
C PHE A 268 12.71 4.88 3.15
N CYS A 269 12.20 5.56 2.13
CA CYS A 269 12.15 7.02 2.10
C CYS A 269 11.13 7.61 3.09
N ALA A 270 10.05 6.90 3.38
CA ALA A 270 8.95 7.39 4.22
C ALA A 270 8.90 6.79 5.63
N GLN A 271 9.80 5.84 5.97
CA GLN A 271 9.73 5.06 7.20
C GLN A 271 9.75 5.89 8.49
N ASP A 272 10.50 6.98 8.53
CA ASP A 272 10.62 7.81 9.74
C ASP A 272 9.31 8.50 10.06
N GLN A 273 8.67 9.14 9.07
CA GLN A 273 7.36 9.76 9.21
C GLN A 273 6.26 8.71 9.47
N PHE A 274 6.41 7.50 8.90
CA PHE A 274 5.51 6.39 9.14
C PHE A 274 5.53 5.93 10.60
N VAL A 275 6.71 5.78 11.20
CA VAL A 275 6.86 5.40 12.61
C VAL A 275 6.30 6.49 13.53
N GLU A 276 6.56 7.77 13.24
CA GLU A 276 5.97 8.90 13.98
C GLU A 276 4.45 8.89 13.87
N GLY A 277 3.91 8.67 12.66
CA GLY A 277 2.48 8.58 12.41
C GLY A 277 1.80 7.50 13.24
N ILE A 278 2.35 6.29 13.29
CA ILE A 278 1.79 5.18 14.09
C ILE A 278 1.92 5.46 15.59
N SER A 279 3.07 5.95 16.05
CA SER A 279 3.33 6.18 17.47
C SER A 279 2.46 7.29 18.05
N ALA A 280 2.21 8.36 17.31
CA ALA A 280 1.31 9.44 17.73
C ALA A 280 -0.16 8.98 17.89
N GLY A 281 -0.57 7.95 17.12
CA GLY A 281 -1.87 7.29 17.28
C GLY A 281 -1.96 6.31 18.45
N ALA A 282 -0.81 5.74 18.85
CA ALA A 282 -0.74 4.69 19.88
C ALA A 282 -0.54 5.22 21.30
N VAL A 283 -0.04 6.45 21.50
CA VAL A 283 0.19 7.04 22.82
C VAL A 283 -1.10 7.60 23.38
N LYS A 284 -1.99 6.73 23.83
CA LYS A 284 -3.03 6.96 24.83
C LYS A 284 -3.02 5.77 25.78
N GLY A 285 -2.13 5.83 26.73
CA GLY A 285 -2.11 5.00 27.93
C GLY A 285 -1.69 5.86 29.07
#